data_7130ebb9c65bf680802a6d6ec5d6c688
#
_entry.id   7130ebb9c65bf680802a6d6ec5d6c688
#
_cell.length_a   1.000
_cell.length_b   1.000
_cell.length_c   1.000
_cell.angle_alpha   90.00
_cell.angle_beta   90.00
_cell.angle_gamma   90.00
#
_symmetry.space_group_name_H-M   'P 1'
#
loop_
_entity.id
_entity.type
_entity.pdbx_description
1 polymer ?
#
loop_
_entity_poly.entity_id
_entity_poly.type
_entity_poly.pdbx_seq_one_letter_code
_entity_poly.pdbx_strand_id
1 'polypeptide(L)'
;MNTAPLVTVIVPVYNVAGYLPQCLKSIVEQTYTRLEILVVDDGSTDKSGSIADEWALMDERIKVVHKPNGGLSDARNAALDVARGDYITCIDSDDYVHTSYVDRLYKALTATQADIAVCQWADFAQGNAPKTAPLPEPPVYKQYSQDEAIKAVFYQQGLTHSAWGRLYKRSLFEGTRYPKGMLYEDLAIAFDLLLKTGKVVRTSDTLYYYRRRSDSITGTFSPKRGHVLDILEGLEKRVSLEAPRYLPAVRSRLLSASFNMLRLMPPCDPRYLDLSYRSWNNIVRLRDSCLRDVHVRARNKAAILISYMGQAALIRAINSK
;
A
#
# COMPACT_ATOMS: atom_id res chain seq x y z
N MET A 1 -32.90 8.28 -13.39
CA MET A 1 -32.11 7.07 -13.59
C MET A 1 -30.85 7.20 -12.75
N ASN A 2 -30.70 6.34 -11.76
CA ASN A 2 -29.50 6.39 -10.89
C ASN A 2 -28.34 5.71 -11.66
N THR A 3 -27.58 6.50 -12.42
CA THR A 3 -26.43 5.96 -13.16
C THR A 3 -25.34 5.59 -12.15
N ALA A 4 -24.77 4.37 -12.26
CA ALA A 4 -23.65 3.96 -11.43
C ALA A 4 -22.54 5.04 -11.41
N PRO A 5 -21.85 5.30 -10.28
CA PRO A 5 -20.84 6.36 -10.22
C PRO A 5 -19.62 6.04 -11.10
N LEU A 6 -18.87 7.06 -11.49
CA LEU A 6 -17.62 6.88 -12.22
C LEU A 6 -16.50 6.43 -11.25
N VAL A 7 -15.75 5.42 -11.64
CA VAL A 7 -14.56 4.96 -10.90
C VAL A 7 -13.31 5.25 -11.72
N THR A 8 -12.38 6.01 -11.15
CA THR A 8 -11.05 6.21 -11.75
C THR A 8 -10.11 5.09 -11.29
N VAL A 9 -9.54 4.38 -12.25
CA VAL A 9 -8.46 3.39 -12.05
C VAL A 9 -7.15 4.05 -12.41
N ILE A 10 -6.24 4.19 -11.44
CA ILE A 10 -4.91 4.78 -11.63
C ILE A 10 -3.90 3.65 -11.82
N VAL A 11 -3.17 3.69 -12.95
CA VAL A 11 -2.15 2.70 -13.31
C VAL A 11 -0.83 3.43 -13.56
N PRO A 12 0.06 3.52 -12.53
CA PRO A 12 1.40 4.08 -12.73
C PRO A 12 2.28 3.08 -13.49
N VAL A 13 2.98 3.56 -14.52
CA VAL A 13 3.77 2.72 -15.43
C VAL A 13 5.21 3.24 -15.49
N TYR A 14 6.18 2.34 -15.28
CA TYR A 14 7.60 2.61 -15.53
C TYR A 14 8.36 1.31 -15.79
N ASN A 15 8.83 1.12 -17.02
CA ASN A 15 9.64 -0.04 -17.45
C ASN A 15 9.05 -1.41 -17.05
N VAL A 16 7.81 -1.66 -17.46
CA VAL A 16 7.02 -2.88 -17.15
C VAL A 16 6.40 -3.51 -18.38
N ALA A 17 6.97 -3.33 -19.57
CA ALA A 17 6.43 -3.79 -20.85
C ALA A 17 6.01 -5.28 -20.85
N GLY A 18 6.72 -6.13 -20.11
CA GLY A 18 6.40 -7.57 -20.02
C GLY A 18 5.18 -7.91 -19.17
N TYR A 19 4.66 -6.96 -18.37
CA TYR A 19 3.56 -7.18 -17.42
C TYR A 19 2.33 -6.34 -17.75
N LEU A 20 2.54 -5.15 -18.29
CA LEU A 20 1.50 -4.16 -18.57
C LEU A 20 0.31 -4.71 -19.38
N PRO A 21 0.48 -5.55 -20.43
CA PRO A 21 -0.66 -6.10 -21.15
C PRO A 21 -1.60 -6.93 -20.28
N GLN A 22 -1.08 -7.75 -19.35
CA GLN A 22 -1.92 -8.53 -18.43
C GLN A 22 -2.66 -7.63 -17.44
N CYS A 23 -1.99 -6.60 -16.92
CA CYS A 23 -2.58 -5.62 -16.03
C CYS A 23 -3.76 -4.91 -16.73
N LEU A 24 -3.53 -4.30 -17.90
CA LEU A 24 -4.55 -3.56 -18.63
C LEU A 24 -5.71 -4.46 -19.06
N LYS A 25 -5.43 -5.68 -19.54
CA LYS A 25 -6.46 -6.66 -19.84
C LYS A 25 -7.39 -6.89 -18.66
N SER A 26 -6.84 -7.11 -17.47
CA SER A 26 -7.64 -7.35 -16.25
C SER A 26 -8.52 -6.16 -15.85
N ILE A 27 -8.12 -4.93 -16.25
CA ILE A 27 -8.85 -3.70 -15.97
C ILE A 27 -9.97 -3.47 -17.01
N VAL A 28 -9.69 -3.68 -18.28
CA VAL A 28 -10.72 -3.47 -19.33
C VAL A 28 -11.82 -4.53 -19.30
N GLU A 29 -11.48 -5.74 -18.81
CA GLU A 29 -12.43 -6.87 -18.64
C GLU A 29 -13.24 -6.78 -17.32
N GLN A 30 -13.20 -5.65 -16.59
CA GLN A 30 -13.99 -5.48 -15.38
C GLN A 30 -15.51 -5.54 -15.65
N THR A 31 -16.23 -6.26 -14.79
CA THR A 31 -17.70 -6.32 -14.84
C THR A 31 -18.36 -4.98 -14.54
N TYR A 32 -17.68 -4.10 -13.79
CA TYR A 32 -18.08 -2.71 -13.60
C TYR A 32 -17.61 -1.88 -14.80
N THR A 33 -18.53 -1.40 -15.61
CA THR A 33 -18.22 -0.80 -16.94
C THR A 33 -17.92 0.69 -16.91
N ARG A 34 -18.43 1.44 -15.91
CA ARG A 34 -18.27 2.89 -15.84
C ARG A 34 -16.93 3.28 -15.22
N LEU A 35 -15.86 3.09 -16.00
CA LEU A 35 -14.49 3.35 -15.62
C LEU A 35 -13.88 4.53 -16.38
N GLU A 36 -13.02 5.26 -15.72
CA GLU A 36 -11.97 6.10 -16.28
C GLU A 36 -10.63 5.44 -15.93
N ILE A 37 -9.83 5.05 -16.89
CA ILE A 37 -8.57 4.35 -16.71
C ILE A 37 -7.44 5.32 -17.05
N LEU A 38 -6.70 5.78 -16.03
CA LEU A 38 -5.59 6.72 -16.16
C LEU A 38 -4.28 5.95 -16.10
N VAL A 39 -3.67 5.71 -17.25
CA VAL A 39 -2.35 5.09 -17.39
C VAL A 39 -1.32 6.20 -17.41
N VAL A 40 -0.46 6.28 -16.39
CA VAL A 40 0.57 7.32 -16.30
C VAL A 40 1.92 6.70 -16.58
N ASP A 41 2.42 6.90 -17.79
CA ASP A 41 3.78 6.53 -18.17
C ASP A 41 4.77 7.54 -17.61
N ASP A 42 5.50 7.14 -16.58
CA ASP A 42 6.47 7.95 -15.85
C ASP A 42 7.84 7.95 -16.53
N GLY A 43 7.86 8.17 -17.85
CA GLY A 43 9.08 8.27 -18.66
C GLY A 43 9.76 6.93 -18.88
N SER A 44 8.99 5.89 -19.23
CA SER A 44 9.53 4.57 -19.55
C SER A 44 10.51 4.64 -20.74
N THR A 45 11.56 3.85 -20.66
CA THR A 45 12.60 3.70 -21.70
C THR A 45 12.46 2.38 -22.49
N ASP A 46 11.54 1.52 -22.04
CA ASP A 46 11.14 0.30 -22.74
C ASP A 46 9.85 0.51 -23.55
N LYS A 47 9.22 -0.57 -24.01
CA LYS A 47 7.96 -0.51 -24.78
C LYS A 47 6.70 -0.19 -23.97
N SER A 48 6.82 0.14 -22.68
CA SER A 48 5.64 0.36 -21.82
C SER A 48 4.76 1.51 -22.32
N GLY A 49 5.38 2.63 -22.73
CA GLY A 49 4.63 3.78 -23.28
C GLY A 49 3.85 3.42 -24.53
N SER A 50 4.51 2.78 -25.54
CA SER A 50 3.82 2.38 -26.78
C SER A 50 2.71 1.35 -26.53
N ILE A 51 2.91 0.41 -25.61
CA ILE A 51 1.85 -0.55 -25.21
C ILE A 51 0.66 0.22 -24.60
N ALA A 52 0.90 1.21 -23.74
CA ALA A 52 -0.18 2.00 -23.16
C ALA A 52 -0.99 2.73 -24.27
N ASP A 53 -0.31 3.32 -25.26
CA ASP A 53 -0.96 3.99 -26.40
C ASP A 53 -1.78 3.02 -27.27
N GLU A 54 -1.26 1.83 -27.55
CA GLU A 54 -1.97 0.78 -28.27
C GLU A 54 -3.28 0.40 -27.54
N TRP A 55 -3.26 0.24 -26.22
CA TRP A 55 -4.45 -0.05 -25.43
C TRP A 55 -5.46 1.11 -25.42
N ALA A 56 -4.99 2.36 -25.40
CA ALA A 56 -5.85 3.53 -25.48
C ALA A 56 -6.58 3.65 -26.83
N LEU A 57 -6.00 3.14 -27.92
CA LEU A 57 -6.67 3.03 -29.21
C LEU A 57 -7.77 1.95 -29.25
N MET A 58 -7.64 0.92 -28.40
CA MET A 58 -8.60 -0.20 -28.34
C MET A 58 -9.77 0.06 -27.38
N ASP A 59 -9.59 0.88 -26.34
CA ASP A 59 -10.60 1.14 -25.30
C ASP A 59 -10.63 2.64 -24.94
N GLU A 60 -11.72 3.33 -25.29
CA GLU A 60 -11.91 4.78 -25.09
C GLU A 60 -11.90 5.22 -23.60
N ARG A 61 -12.06 4.28 -22.67
CA ARG A 61 -11.97 4.53 -21.22
C ARG A 61 -10.54 4.77 -20.76
N ILE A 62 -9.54 4.34 -21.56
CA ILE A 62 -8.11 4.49 -21.27
C ILE A 62 -7.64 5.87 -21.74
N LYS A 63 -6.96 6.58 -20.84
CA LYS A 63 -6.25 7.83 -21.13
C LYS A 63 -4.81 7.67 -20.67
N VAL A 64 -3.88 7.91 -21.60
CA VAL A 64 -2.45 7.86 -21.31
C VAL A 64 -1.93 9.26 -21.00
N VAL A 65 -1.13 9.37 -19.95
CA VAL A 65 -0.40 10.58 -19.60
C VAL A 65 1.08 10.25 -19.62
N HIS A 66 1.82 10.75 -20.60
CA HIS A 66 3.26 10.65 -20.65
C HIS A 66 3.91 11.82 -19.91
N LYS A 67 4.89 11.53 -19.06
CA LYS A 67 5.61 12.55 -18.31
C LYS A 67 7.08 12.16 -18.10
N PRO A 68 7.98 13.13 -17.87
CA PRO A 68 9.33 12.83 -17.41
C PRO A 68 9.29 12.02 -16.10
N ASN A 69 10.26 11.09 -15.93
CA ASN A 69 10.32 10.27 -14.73
C ASN A 69 10.41 11.11 -13.45
N GLY A 70 9.45 10.94 -12.57
CA GLY A 70 9.36 11.58 -11.26
C GLY A 70 9.12 10.58 -10.12
N GLY A 71 9.02 9.29 -10.46
CA GLY A 71 8.77 8.19 -9.52
C GLY A 71 7.29 7.94 -9.23
N LEU A 72 7.02 6.82 -8.55
CA LEU A 72 5.68 6.27 -8.30
C LEU A 72 4.69 7.29 -7.69
N SER A 73 5.15 8.06 -6.70
CA SER A 73 4.35 9.14 -6.09
C SER A 73 3.91 10.18 -7.10
N ASP A 74 4.84 10.59 -7.96
CA ASP A 74 4.59 11.63 -8.95
C ASP A 74 3.61 11.15 -10.03
N ALA A 75 3.74 9.90 -10.47
CA ALA A 75 2.81 9.27 -11.40
C ALA A 75 1.40 9.18 -10.81
N ARG A 76 1.25 8.71 -9.55
CA ARG A 76 -0.06 8.67 -8.89
C ARG A 76 -0.66 10.06 -8.69
N ASN A 77 0.15 11.06 -8.32
CA ASN A 77 -0.33 12.42 -8.15
C ASN A 77 -0.80 13.03 -9.48
N ALA A 78 -0.07 12.83 -10.57
CA ALA A 78 -0.47 13.29 -11.88
C ALA A 78 -1.84 12.72 -12.31
N ALA A 79 -2.11 11.45 -11.99
CA ALA A 79 -3.44 10.87 -12.21
C ALA A 79 -4.49 11.48 -11.29
N LEU A 80 -4.19 11.68 -9.99
CA LEU A 80 -5.11 12.29 -9.02
C LEU A 80 -5.54 13.71 -9.41
N ASP A 81 -4.64 14.47 -10.04
CA ASP A 81 -4.90 15.85 -10.46
C ASP A 81 -5.93 15.95 -11.61
N VAL A 82 -6.07 14.89 -12.41
CA VAL A 82 -6.99 14.85 -13.55
C VAL A 82 -8.15 13.85 -13.37
N ALA A 83 -8.16 13.10 -12.27
CA ALA A 83 -9.18 12.10 -11.96
C ALA A 83 -10.57 12.73 -11.78
N ARG A 84 -11.58 12.19 -12.50
CA ARG A 84 -12.96 12.69 -12.49
C ARG A 84 -13.93 11.75 -11.81
N GLY A 85 -13.52 10.52 -11.51
CA GLY A 85 -14.38 9.53 -10.84
C GLY A 85 -14.79 9.96 -9.44
N ASP A 86 -15.95 9.50 -9.02
CA ASP A 86 -16.44 9.64 -7.64
C ASP A 86 -15.61 8.78 -6.67
N TYR A 87 -15.02 7.73 -7.20
CA TYR A 87 -14.16 6.79 -6.50
C TYR A 87 -12.84 6.60 -7.22
N ILE A 88 -11.80 6.23 -6.46
CA ILE A 88 -10.44 6.01 -6.96
C ILE A 88 -9.94 4.65 -6.49
N THR A 89 -9.30 3.91 -7.39
CA THR A 89 -8.49 2.73 -7.09
C THR A 89 -7.14 2.82 -7.78
N CYS A 90 -6.08 2.33 -7.12
CA CYS A 90 -4.76 2.20 -7.72
C CYS A 90 -4.48 0.72 -8.01
N ILE A 91 -3.94 0.44 -9.18
CA ILE A 91 -3.48 -0.89 -9.58
C ILE A 91 -2.05 -0.75 -10.09
N ASP A 92 -1.10 -1.44 -9.46
CA ASP A 92 0.29 -1.41 -9.90
C ASP A 92 0.45 -2.18 -11.21
N SER A 93 1.18 -1.63 -12.16
CA SER A 93 1.21 -2.07 -13.57
C SER A 93 1.88 -3.41 -13.82
N ASP A 94 2.53 -3.99 -12.81
CA ASP A 94 3.08 -5.35 -12.82
C ASP A 94 2.15 -6.41 -12.19
N ASP A 95 1.01 -5.98 -11.64
CA ASP A 95 -0.01 -6.80 -11.01
C ASP A 95 -1.23 -6.99 -11.93
N TYR A 96 -2.23 -7.74 -11.48
CA TYR A 96 -3.54 -7.84 -12.13
C TYR A 96 -4.66 -8.08 -11.11
N VAL A 97 -5.90 -7.89 -11.54
CA VAL A 97 -7.06 -7.98 -10.65
C VAL A 97 -8.11 -8.96 -11.16
N HIS A 98 -8.96 -9.42 -10.25
CA HIS A 98 -10.13 -10.22 -10.61
C HIS A 98 -11.11 -9.39 -11.44
N THR A 99 -11.82 -10.00 -12.40
CA THR A 99 -12.79 -9.32 -13.28
C THR A 99 -13.92 -8.61 -12.50
N SER A 100 -14.23 -9.03 -11.29
CA SER A 100 -15.21 -8.40 -10.41
C SER A 100 -14.59 -7.47 -9.35
N TYR A 101 -13.31 -7.06 -9.49
CA TYR A 101 -12.61 -6.28 -8.48
C TYR A 101 -13.32 -4.97 -8.14
N VAL A 102 -13.62 -4.15 -9.14
CA VAL A 102 -14.29 -2.86 -8.91
C VAL A 102 -15.72 -3.07 -8.43
N ASP A 103 -16.48 -3.98 -9.04
CA ASP A 103 -17.86 -4.27 -8.67
C ASP A 103 -18.01 -4.72 -7.22
N ARG A 104 -17.17 -5.67 -6.78
CA ARG A 104 -17.17 -6.19 -5.40
C ARG A 104 -16.80 -5.13 -4.37
N LEU A 105 -15.77 -4.32 -4.66
CA LEU A 105 -15.37 -3.24 -3.77
C LEU A 105 -16.45 -2.15 -3.70
N TYR A 106 -17.06 -1.80 -4.83
CA TYR A 106 -18.16 -0.83 -4.84
C TYR A 106 -19.39 -1.33 -4.09
N LYS A 107 -19.78 -2.60 -4.28
CA LYS A 107 -20.86 -3.23 -3.49
C LYS A 107 -20.57 -3.23 -1.99
N ALA A 108 -19.32 -3.50 -1.60
CA ALA A 108 -18.92 -3.43 -0.20
C ALA A 108 -19.09 -2.02 0.39
N LEU A 109 -18.67 -0.97 -0.36
CA LEU A 109 -18.85 0.43 0.05
C LEU A 109 -20.31 0.79 0.23
N THR A 110 -21.15 0.46 -0.75
CA THR A 110 -22.57 0.83 -0.72
C THR A 110 -23.36 0.07 0.33
N ALA A 111 -23.14 -1.23 0.47
CA ALA A 111 -23.81 -2.06 1.48
C ALA A 111 -23.49 -1.65 2.92
N THR A 112 -22.32 -1.06 3.17
CA THR A 112 -21.86 -0.70 4.51
C THR A 112 -21.78 0.81 4.75
N GLN A 113 -22.03 1.62 3.73
CA GLN A 113 -21.85 3.09 3.76
C GLN A 113 -20.42 3.48 4.19
N ALA A 114 -19.43 2.70 3.75
CA ALA A 114 -18.03 2.98 4.03
C ALA A 114 -17.42 3.98 3.03
N ASP A 115 -16.28 4.56 3.39
CA ASP A 115 -15.55 5.51 2.55
C ASP A 115 -14.36 4.84 1.84
N ILE A 116 -13.89 3.72 2.41
CA ILE A 116 -12.82 2.89 1.85
C ILE A 116 -13.27 1.42 1.90
N ALA A 117 -13.19 0.72 0.75
CA ALA A 117 -13.29 -0.74 0.70
C ALA A 117 -11.91 -1.35 0.45
N VAL A 118 -11.65 -2.49 1.08
CA VAL A 118 -10.37 -3.22 1.00
C VAL A 118 -10.65 -4.67 0.67
N CYS A 119 -9.91 -5.28 -0.28
CA CYS A 119 -9.98 -6.70 -0.57
C CYS A 119 -8.79 -7.47 0.00
N GLN A 120 -8.87 -8.82 -0.11
CA GLN A 120 -7.73 -9.70 0.05
C GLN A 120 -6.89 -9.72 -1.23
N TRP A 121 -5.65 -10.15 -1.09
CA TRP A 121 -4.74 -10.38 -2.21
C TRP A 121 -4.10 -11.76 -2.12
N ALA A 122 -3.63 -12.24 -3.25
CA ALA A 122 -2.79 -13.43 -3.36
C ALA A 122 -1.45 -13.08 -3.99
N ASP A 123 -0.37 -13.49 -3.34
CA ASP A 123 0.97 -13.39 -3.90
C ASP A 123 1.22 -14.50 -4.92
N PHE A 124 1.90 -14.20 -6.03
CA PHE A 124 2.32 -15.22 -6.97
C PHE A 124 3.71 -14.93 -7.57
N ALA A 125 4.44 -15.99 -7.91
CA ALA A 125 5.69 -15.89 -8.65
C ALA A 125 5.41 -15.85 -10.16
N GLN A 126 6.31 -15.27 -10.93
CA GLN A 126 6.23 -15.27 -12.39
C GLN A 126 6.09 -16.70 -12.94
N GLY A 127 5.16 -16.92 -13.86
CA GLY A 127 4.83 -18.22 -14.42
C GLY A 127 3.77 -19.03 -13.65
N ASN A 128 3.45 -18.67 -12.42
CA ASN A 128 2.48 -19.36 -11.56
C ASN A 128 1.26 -18.46 -11.24
N ALA A 129 0.68 -17.82 -12.26
CA ALA A 129 -0.50 -16.98 -12.05
C ALA A 129 -1.64 -17.83 -11.43
N PRO A 130 -2.19 -17.42 -10.26
CA PRO A 130 -3.29 -18.13 -9.66
C PRO A 130 -4.50 -18.11 -10.58
N LYS A 131 -5.21 -19.24 -10.66
CA LYS A 131 -6.52 -19.27 -11.32
C LYS A 131 -7.48 -18.41 -10.49
N THR A 132 -8.27 -17.59 -11.18
CA THR A 132 -9.35 -16.85 -10.53
C THR A 132 -10.37 -17.85 -9.97
N ALA A 133 -10.46 -17.94 -8.64
CA ALA A 133 -11.44 -18.80 -7.99
C ALA A 133 -12.82 -18.14 -8.00
N PRO A 134 -13.91 -18.92 -8.04
CA PRO A 134 -15.25 -18.39 -7.80
C PRO A 134 -15.29 -17.62 -6.47
N LEU A 135 -15.94 -16.46 -6.48
CA LEU A 135 -16.08 -15.65 -5.27
C LEU A 135 -17.22 -16.17 -4.40
N PRO A 136 -17.10 -16.09 -3.07
CA PRO A 136 -18.17 -16.52 -2.17
C PRO A 136 -19.44 -15.66 -2.34
N GLU A 137 -20.60 -16.32 -2.21
CA GLU A 137 -21.93 -15.69 -2.19
C GLU A 137 -22.72 -16.18 -0.98
N PRO A 138 -23.22 -15.28 -0.13
CA PRO A 138 -23.02 -13.83 -0.13
C PRO A 138 -21.58 -13.44 0.28
N PRO A 139 -21.10 -12.22 -0.12
CA PRO A 139 -19.79 -11.74 0.31
C PRO A 139 -19.76 -11.48 1.82
N VAL A 140 -18.63 -11.75 2.45
CA VAL A 140 -18.41 -11.48 3.88
C VAL A 140 -17.69 -10.16 4.07
N TYR A 141 -18.27 -9.28 4.90
CA TYR A 141 -17.74 -7.96 5.19
C TYR A 141 -17.33 -7.81 6.64
N LYS A 142 -16.14 -7.28 6.89
CA LYS A 142 -15.73 -6.78 8.20
C LYS A 142 -15.64 -5.25 8.14
N GLN A 143 -16.40 -4.59 9.00
CA GLN A 143 -16.42 -3.13 9.10
C GLN A 143 -15.49 -2.66 10.21
N TYR A 144 -14.93 -1.47 10.02
CA TYR A 144 -14.07 -0.78 10.97
C TYR A 144 -14.52 0.67 11.05
N SER A 145 -14.70 1.20 12.23
CA SER A 145 -14.76 2.65 12.49
C SER A 145 -13.42 3.30 12.14
N GLN A 146 -13.38 4.61 12.06
CA GLN A 146 -12.12 5.36 11.88
C GLN A 146 -11.05 4.92 12.89
N ASP A 147 -11.40 4.88 14.17
CA ASP A 147 -10.49 4.52 15.27
C ASP A 147 -9.93 3.10 15.10
N GLU A 148 -10.82 2.13 14.83
CA GLU A 148 -10.41 0.75 14.59
C GLU A 148 -9.55 0.60 13.33
N ALA A 149 -9.86 1.33 12.25
CA ALA A 149 -9.09 1.28 11.01
C ALA A 149 -7.67 1.82 11.19
N ILE A 150 -7.51 2.97 11.86
CA ILE A 150 -6.20 3.53 12.19
C ILE A 150 -5.40 2.54 13.05
N LYS A 151 -5.99 2.02 14.12
CA LYS A 151 -5.35 1.02 14.97
C LYS A 151 -4.98 -0.24 14.19
N ALA A 152 -5.89 -0.77 13.36
CA ALA A 152 -5.65 -1.97 12.55
C ALA A 152 -4.48 -1.81 11.59
N VAL A 153 -4.34 -0.66 10.93
CA VAL A 153 -3.23 -0.37 10.01
C VAL A 153 -1.90 -0.25 10.78
N PHE A 154 -1.86 0.52 11.85
CA PHE A 154 -0.59 0.79 12.54
C PHE A 154 -0.16 -0.35 13.48
N TYR A 155 -1.07 -1.10 14.08
CA TYR A 155 -0.74 -2.37 14.74
C TYR A 155 -0.54 -3.53 13.76
N GLN A 156 -0.82 -3.32 12.46
CA GLN A 156 -0.73 -4.34 11.40
C GLN A 156 -1.65 -5.55 11.67
N GLN A 157 -2.91 -5.27 12.00
CA GLN A 157 -3.93 -6.24 12.38
C GLN A 157 -5.09 -6.24 11.37
N GLY A 158 -4.87 -6.92 10.25
CA GLY A 158 -5.93 -7.17 9.27
C GLY A 158 -6.17 -6.08 8.22
N LEU A 159 -5.63 -4.87 8.38
CA LEU A 159 -5.55 -3.85 7.36
C LEU A 159 -4.09 -3.51 7.05
N THR A 160 -3.80 -3.22 5.79
CA THR A 160 -2.49 -2.72 5.33
C THR A 160 -2.58 -1.21 5.07
N HIS A 161 -1.47 -0.59 4.66
CA HIS A 161 -1.41 0.80 4.19
C HIS A 161 -1.26 0.90 2.67
N SER A 162 -1.25 -0.25 1.94
CA SER A 162 -1.05 -0.28 0.49
C SER A 162 -2.03 0.62 -0.25
N ALA A 163 -1.59 1.29 -1.31
CA ALA A 163 -2.44 2.08 -2.17
C ALA A 163 -3.37 1.19 -3.03
N TRP A 164 -2.89 0.00 -3.39
CA TRP A 164 -3.62 -1.00 -4.18
C TRP A 164 -4.53 -1.89 -3.32
N GLY A 165 -5.42 -2.62 -3.99
CA GLY A 165 -6.38 -3.52 -3.34
C GLY A 165 -7.48 -2.78 -2.59
N ARG A 166 -7.78 -1.54 -3.00
CA ARG A 166 -8.73 -0.65 -2.33
C ARG A 166 -9.56 0.16 -3.32
N LEU A 167 -10.74 0.52 -2.90
CA LEU A 167 -11.57 1.55 -3.53
C LEU A 167 -11.83 2.65 -2.51
N TYR A 168 -11.49 3.88 -2.87
CA TYR A 168 -11.60 5.07 -2.02
C TYR A 168 -12.66 6.02 -2.56
N LYS A 169 -13.40 6.72 -1.71
CA LYS A 169 -14.07 7.95 -2.13
C LYS A 169 -13.03 8.98 -2.56
N ARG A 170 -13.19 9.61 -3.73
CA ARG A 170 -12.23 10.60 -4.27
C ARG A 170 -11.99 11.76 -3.32
N SER A 171 -13.03 12.21 -2.58
CA SER A 171 -12.92 13.32 -1.63
C SER A 171 -11.86 13.11 -0.54
N LEU A 172 -11.47 11.87 -0.23
CA LEU A 172 -10.40 11.59 0.73
C LEU A 172 -9.04 12.13 0.27
N PHE A 173 -8.83 12.29 -1.04
CA PHE A 173 -7.60 12.82 -1.62
C PHE A 173 -7.58 14.35 -1.76
N GLU A 174 -8.64 15.05 -1.37
CA GLU A 174 -8.65 16.53 -1.33
C GLU A 174 -7.62 17.03 -0.32
N GLY A 175 -6.63 17.81 -0.83
CA GLY A 175 -5.51 18.30 -0.03
C GLY A 175 -4.53 17.22 0.44
N THR A 176 -4.65 15.97 -0.04
CA THR A 176 -3.71 14.88 0.26
C THR A 176 -3.03 14.39 -1.02
N ARG A 177 -1.70 14.34 -1.01
CA ARG A 177 -0.88 13.87 -2.14
C ARG A 177 0.24 12.97 -1.63
N TYR A 178 0.65 12.03 -2.49
CA TYR A 178 1.80 11.16 -2.22
C TYR A 178 3.09 12.00 -2.18
N PRO A 179 3.97 11.84 -1.18
CA PRO A 179 5.23 12.57 -1.12
C PRO A 179 6.18 12.09 -2.23
N LYS A 180 6.68 13.03 -3.05
CA LYS A 180 7.59 12.71 -4.16
C LYS A 180 8.96 12.26 -3.65
N GLY A 181 9.58 11.32 -4.37
CA GLY A 181 10.94 10.86 -4.11
C GLY A 181 11.11 9.93 -2.90
N MET A 182 10.04 9.58 -2.20
CA MET A 182 10.06 8.69 -1.04
C MET A 182 9.63 7.27 -1.40
N LEU A 183 10.27 6.27 -0.77
CA LEU A 183 9.69 4.92 -0.66
C LEU A 183 8.66 4.90 0.49
N TYR A 184 7.68 4.00 0.42
CA TYR A 184 6.58 3.88 1.38
C TYR A 184 5.67 5.12 1.38
N GLU A 185 5.46 5.68 0.19
CA GLU A 185 4.61 6.84 -0.06
C GLU A 185 3.16 6.62 0.38
N ASP A 186 2.70 5.38 0.30
CA ASP A 186 1.39 4.93 0.76
C ASP A 186 1.26 4.97 2.29
N LEU A 187 2.30 4.56 3.02
CA LEU A 187 2.36 4.70 4.47
C LEU A 187 2.36 6.17 4.91
N ALA A 188 3.04 7.02 4.15
CA ALA A 188 3.15 8.45 4.47
C ALA A 188 1.80 9.16 4.50
N ILE A 189 0.86 8.79 3.61
CA ILE A 189 -0.47 9.41 3.54
C ILE A 189 -1.58 8.59 4.22
N ALA A 190 -1.27 7.35 4.64
CA ALA A 190 -2.29 6.44 5.18
C ALA A 190 -3.02 7.04 6.40
N PHE A 191 -2.29 7.71 7.29
CA PHE A 191 -2.88 8.33 8.47
C PHE A 191 -3.84 9.47 8.09
N ASP A 192 -3.46 10.31 7.14
CA ASP A 192 -4.28 11.44 6.69
C ASP A 192 -5.56 10.98 5.99
N LEU A 193 -5.47 9.98 5.13
CA LEU A 193 -6.64 9.37 4.50
C LEU A 193 -7.59 8.76 5.54
N LEU A 194 -7.05 8.05 6.53
CA LEU A 194 -7.85 7.44 7.58
C LEU A 194 -8.46 8.46 8.54
N LEU A 195 -7.81 9.60 8.81
CA LEU A 195 -8.40 10.68 9.60
C LEU A 195 -9.61 11.33 8.92
N LYS A 196 -9.68 11.29 7.59
CA LYS A 196 -10.83 11.80 6.82
C LYS A 196 -11.94 10.78 6.63
N THR A 197 -11.71 9.54 7.03
CA THR A 197 -12.59 8.41 6.79
C THR A 197 -13.53 8.21 7.97
N GLY A 198 -14.83 8.05 7.74
CA GLY A 198 -15.77 7.66 8.78
C GLY A 198 -15.75 6.14 9.04
N LYS A 199 -15.70 5.36 7.97
CA LYS A 199 -15.77 3.90 8.02
C LYS A 199 -14.94 3.23 6.92
N VAL A 200 -14.29 2.12 7.26
CA VAL A 200 -13.60 1.22 6.33
C VAL A 200 -14.31 -0.12 6.33
N VAL A 201 -14.48 -0.72 5.16
CA VAL A 201 -14.96 -2.09 5.01
C VAL A 201 -13.91 -2.97 4.35
N ARG A 202 -13.74 -4.19 4.85
CA ARG A 202 -12.91 -5.21 4.22
C ARG A 202 -13.77 -6.38 3.79
N THR A 203 -13.71 -6.77 2.50
CA THR A 203 -14.27 -8.02 2.02
C THR A 203 -13.30 -9.19 2.22
N SER A 204 -13.83 -10.39 2.38
CA SER A 204 -13.04 -11.63 2.38
C SER A 204 -12.58 -12.06 0.98
N ASP A 205 -13.08 -11.41 -0.07
CA ASP A 205 -12.79 -11.76 -1.46
C ASP A 205 -11.34 -11.48 -1.82
N THR A 206 -10.66 -12.45 -2.42
CA THR A 206 -9.33 -12.28 -3.01
C THR A 206 -9.50 -11.73 -4.42
N LEU A 207 -9.26 -10.43 -4.57
CA LEU A 207 -9.52 -9.70 -5.83
C LEU A 207 -8.27 -9.09 -6.44
N TYR A 208 -7.17 -9.05 -5.73
CA TYR A 208 -5.91 -8.49 -6.18
C TYR A 208 -4.83 -9.57 -6.22
N TYR A 209 -4.06 -9.64 -7.31
CA TYR A 209 -3.00 -10.62 -7.52
C TYR A 209 -1.68 -9.90 -7.61
N TYR A 210 -0.92 -9.98 -6.51
CA TYR A 210 0.36 -9.30 -6.32
C TYR A 210 1.50 -10.15 -6.86
N ARG A 211 2.24 -9.63 -7.84
CA ARG A 211 3.37 -10.32 -8.48
C ARG A 211 4.66 -10.11 -7.70
N ARG A 212 5.28 -11.21 -7.26
CA ARG A 212 6.62 -11.18 -6.68
C ARG A 212 7.67 -11.20 -7.77
N ARG A 213 8.45 -10.13 -7.86
CA ARG A 213 9.55 -9.98 -8.82
C ARG A 213 10.87 -9.82 -8.07
N SER A 214 11.97 -10.39 -8.64
CA SER A 214 13.33 -10.23 -8.09
C SER A 214 13.87 -8.81 -8.28
N ASP A 215 13.42 -8.12 -9.36
CA ASP A 215 13.81 -6.76 -9.74
C ASP A 215 12.87 -5.67 -9.21
N SER A 216 11.96 -6.02 -8.28
CA SER A 216 11.05 -5.04 -7.66
C SER A 216 11.82 -4.01 -6.82
N ILE A 217 11.24 -2.80 -6.67
CA ILE A 217 11.79 -1.71 -5.84
C ILE A 217 12.11 -2.20 -4.41
N THR A 218 11.35 -3.18 -3.92
CA THR A 218 11.55 -3.80 -2.61
C THR A 218 12.46 -5.04 -2.65
N GLY A 219 12.96 -5.48 -3.80
CA GLY A 219 13.80 -6.66 -3.94
C GLY A 219 15.20 -6.47 -3.36
N THR A 220 15.81 -5.29 -3.56
CA THR A 220 17.18 -5.00 -3.12
C THR A 220 17.18 -4.02 -1.95
N PHE A 221 18.08 -4.20 -0.97
CA PHE A 221 18.25 -3.25 0.12
C PHE A 221 18.97 -2.00 -0.39
N SER A 222 18.43 -0.83 -0.08
CA SER A 222 19.02 0.48 -0.40
C SER A 222 18.86 1.47 0.73
N PRO A 223 19.67 2.56 0.81
CA PRO A 223 19.52 3.60 1.82
C PRO A 223 18.14 4.23 1.85
N LYS A 224 17.45 4.31 0.70
CA LYS A 224 16.07 4.84 0.60
C LYS A 224 15.05 4.06 1.44
N ARG A 225 15.36 2.82 1.84
CA ARG A 225 14.50 2.09 2.81
C ARG A 225 14.41 2.77 4.16
N GLY A 226 15.37 3.65 4.51
CA GLY A 226 15.32 4.51 5.68
C GLY A 226 14.14 5.47 5.72
N HIS A 227 13.53 5.80 4.58
CA HIS A 227 12.35 6.66 4.51
C HIS A 227 11.18 6.14 5.38
N VAL A 228 11.09 4.83 5.63
CA VAL A 228 10.07 4.29 6.56
C VAL A 228 10.27 4.81 7.99
N LEU A 229 11.51 5.01 8.42
CA LEU A 229 11.81 5.58 9.75
C LEU A 229 11.50 7.09 9.74
N ASP A 230 11.87 7.81 8.67
CA ASP A 230 11.57 9.25 8.54
C ASP A 230 10.07 9.52 8.63
N ILE A 231 9.27 8.74 7.89
CA ILE A 231 7.81 8.83 7.89
C ILE A 231 7.24 8.55 9.29
N LEU A 232 7.66 7.46 9.92
CA LEU A 232 7.07 7.04 11.19
C LEU A 232 7.54 7.87 12.39
N GLU A 233 8.78 8.36 12.40
CA GLU A 233 9.27 9.30 13.41
C GLU A 233 8.60 10.67 13.27
N GLY A 234 8.43 11.14 12.03
CA GLY A 234 7.65 12.35 11.75
C GLY A 234 6.20 12.21 12.19
N LEU A 235 5.58 11.07 11.88
CA LEU A 235 4.21 10.77 12.29
C LEU A 235 4.09 10.62 13.82
N GLU A 236 5.06 10.02 14.51
CA GLU A 236 5.07 9.92 15.97
C GLU A 236 5.03 11.31 16.62
N LYS A 237 5.88 12.24 16.13
CA LYS A 237 5.89 13.63 16.62
C LYS A 237 4.55 14.31 16.40
N ARG A 238 3.99 14.23 15.18
CA ARG A 238 2.71 14.84 14.84
C ARG A 238 1.57 14.25 15.67
N VAL A 239 1.46 12.94 15.75
CA VAL A 239 0.38 12.26 16.48
C VAL A 239 0.47 12.51 17.98
N SER A 240 1.66 12.71 18.55
CA SER A 240 1.81 13.06 19.97
C SER A 240 1.15 14.39 20.34
N LEU A 241 1.03 15.32 19.38
CA LEU A 241 0.44 16.63 19.55
C LEU A 241 -1.03 16.68 19.12
N GLU A 242 -1.34 16.12 17.94
CA GLU A 242 -2.64 16.29 17.29
C GLU A 242 -3.65 15.19 17.64
N ALA A 243 -3.16 13.95 17.89
CA ALA A 243 -4.01 12.78 18.09
C ALA A 243 -3.40 11.73 19.03
N PRO A 244 -3.07 12.08 20.30
CA PRO A 244 -2.26 11.24 21.22
C PRO A 244 -2.85 9.84 21.47
N ARG A 245 -4.16 9.65 21.27
CA ARG A 245 -4.81 8.34 21.37
C ARG A 245 -4.26 7.29 20.40
N TYR A 246 -3.63 7.70 19.27
CA TYR A 246 -3.03 6.79 18.29
C TYR A 246 -1.52 6.60 18.48
N LEU A 247 -0.90 7.34 19.39
CA LEU A 247 0.54 7.28 19.64
C LEU A 247 1.05 5.86 19.93
N PRO A 248 0.38 5.04 20.76
CA PRO A 248 0.81 3.65 20.98
C PRO A 248 0.86 2.83 19.69
N ALA A 249 -0.14 2.95 18.81
CA ALA A 249 -0.19 2.23 17.54
C ALA A 249 0.95 2.66 16.58
N VAL A 250 1.20 3.97 16.47
CA VAL A 250 2.30 4.52 15.66
C VAL A 250 3.65 4.06 16.19
N ARG A 251 3.86 4.07 17.51
CA ARG A 251 5.07 3.53 18.16
C ARG A 251 5.28 2.04 17.91
N SER A 252 4.20 1.25 17.97
CA SER A 252 4.24 -0.17 17.60
C SER A 252 4.69 -0.37 16.14
N ARG A 253 4.21 0.49 15.23
CA ARG A 253 4.59 0.44 13.82
C ARG A 253 6.05 0.83 13.60
N LEU A 254 6.52 1.89 14.27
CA LEU A 254 7.91 2.34 14.23
C LEU A 254 8.85 1.27 14.78
N LEU A 255 8.52 0.67 15.93
CA LEU A 255 9.27 -0.46 16.49
C LEU A 255 9.36 -1.63 15.50
N SER A 256 8.24 -2.00 14.88
CA SER A 256 8.19 -3.06 13.88
C SER A 256 9.04 -2.74 12.63
N ALA A 257 9.03 -1.49 12.18
CA ALA A 257 9.87 -1.04 11.07
C ALA A 257 11.35 -1.10 11.43
N SER A 258 11.71 -0.72 12.65
CA SER A 258 13.08 -0.77 13.16
C SER A 258 13.62 -2.20 13.24
N PHE A 259 12.81 -3.17 13.70
CA PHE A 259 13.19 -4.59 13.66
C PHE A 259 13.39 -5.07 12.21
N ASN A 260 12.47 -4.72 11.30
CA ASN A 260 12.57 -5.13 9.90
C ASN A 260 13.78 -4.49 9.20
N MET A 261 14.13 -3.26 9.57
CA MET A 261 15.33 -2.59 9.07
C MET A 261 16.60 -3.34 9.45
N LEU A 262 16.78 -3.69 10.75
CA LEU A 262 17.91 -4.47 11.21
C LEU A 262 17.97 -5.87 10.57
N ARG A 263 16.83 -6.49 10.29
CA ARG A 263 16.75 -7.80 9.63
C ARG A 263 17.16 -7.78 8.17
N LEU A 264 16.79 -6.73 7.42
CA LEU A 264 17.02 -6.66 5.99
C LEU A 264 18.36 -6.04 5.60
N MET A 265 18.96 -5.31 6.53
CA MET A 265 20.21 -4.60 6.30
C MET A 265 21.36 -5.59 6.11
N PRO A 266 22.20 -5.40 5.07
CA PRO A 266 23.43 -6.17 4.91
C PRO A 266 24.30 -6.05 6.18
N PRO A 267 24.80 -7.17 6.74
CA PRO A 267 25.60 -7.14 7.94
C PRO A 267 26.93 -6.43 7.71
N CYS A 268 27.38 -5.65 8.70
CA CYS A 268 28.68 -4.97 8.73
C CYS A 268 28.97 -4.04 7.54
N ASP A 269 27.97 -3.52 6.84
CA ASP A 269 28.16 -2.57 5.75
C ASP A 269 28.22 -1.14 6.31
N PRO A 270 29.38 -0.42 6.17
CA PRO A 270 29.54 0.92 6.72
C PRO A 270 28.52 1.94 6.19
N ARG A 271 27.98 1.74 4.98
CA ARG A 271 26.97 2.63 4.37
C ARG A 271 25.68 2.70 5.16
N TYR A 272 25.41 1.74 6.02
CA TYR A 272 24.15 1.61 6.76
C TYR A 272 24.29 1.76 8.28
N LEU A 273 25.46 2.18 8.78
CA LEU A 273 25.69 2.34 10.22
C LEU A 273 24.70 3.30 10.86
N ASP A 274 24.41 4.43 10.21
CA ASP A 274 23.44 5.40 10.71
C ASP A 274 22.02 4.78 10.80
N LEU A 275 21.58 4.07 9.78
CA LEU A 275 20.28 3.38 9.79
C LEU A 275 20.23 2.28 10.88
N SER A 276 21.34 1.57 11.09
CA SER A 276 21.45 0.58 12.14
C SER A 276 21.33 1.22 13.52
N TYR A 277 22.06 2.31 13.74
CA TYR A 277 22.03 3.07 14.99
C TYR A 277 20.65 3.66 15.27
N ARG A 278 20.02 4.32 14.29
CA ARG A 278 18.66 4.86 14.42
C ARG A 278 17.65 3.75 14.75
N SER A 279 17.70 2.64 14.02
CA SER A 279 16.80 1.51 14.26
C SER A 279 16.96 0.96 15.67
N TRP A 280 18.19 0.79 16.13
CA TRP A 280 18.48 0.32 17.50
C TRP A 280 18.00 1.30 18.55
N ASN A 281 18.24 2.60 18.39
CA ASN A 281 17.77 3.64 19.31
C ASN A 281 16.23 3.65 19.41
N ASN A 282 15.51 3.52 18.28
CA ASN A 282 14.07 3.41 18.31
C ASN A 282 13.60 2.18 19.07
N ILE A 283 14.28 1.03 18.92
CA ILE A 283 13.95 -0.20 19.66
C ILE A 283 14.15 0.03 21.15
N VAL A 284 15.31 0.53 21.58
CA VAL A 284 15.61 0.76 23.00
C VAL A 284 14.63 1.74 23.63
N ARG A 285 14.32 2.83 22.93
CA ARG A 285 13.40 3.86 23.41
C ARG A 285 11.96 3.38 23.54
N LEU A 286 11.51 2.50 22.64
CA LEU A 286 10.11 2.11 22.53
C LEU A 286 9.77 0.77 23.19
N ARG A 287 10.76 -0.09 23.45
CA ARG A 287 10.54 -1.48 23.87
C ARG A 287 9.68 -1.61 25.12
N ASP A 288 9.88 -0.78 26.15
CA ASP A 288 9.17 -0.89 27.43
C ASP A 288 7.69 -0.55 27.27
N SER A 289 7.38 0.53 26.55
CA SER A 289 6.00 0.93 26.28
C SER A 289 5.28 -0.07 25.37
N CYS A 290 5.94 -0.56 24.33
CA CYS A 290 5.38 -1.55 23.40
C CYS A 290 5.26 -2.95 24.04
N LEU A 291 6.09 -3.33 25.00
CA LEU A 291 5.96 -4.61 25.70
C LEU A 291 4.68 -4.67 26.54
N ARG A 292 4.32 -3.55 27.20
CA ARG A 292 3.10 -3.42 28.01
C ARG A 292 1.84 -3.29 27.18
N ASP A 293 1.92 -2.84 25.94
CA ASP A 293 0.78 -2.63 25.07
C ASP A 293 0.23 -3.99 24.58
N VAL A 294 -1.02 -4.29 24.94
CA VAL A 294 -1.69 -5.57 24.62
C VAL A 294 -1.92 -5.77 23.11
N HIS A 295 -1.98 -4.68 22.35
CA HIS A 295 -2.23 -4.72 20.90
C HIS A 295 -0.96 -5.00 20.08
N VAL A 296 0.23 -4.91 20.67
CA VAL A 296 1.47 -5.23 19.99
C VAL A 296 1.56 -6.72 19.69
N ARG A 297 1.89 -7.05 18.44
CA ARG A 297 1.93 -8.44 17.93
C ARG A 297 2.92 -9.30 18.74
N ALA A 298 2.54 -10.56 18.99
CA ALA A 298 3.34 -11.49 19.79
C ALA A 298 4.79 -11.62 19.30
N ARG A 299 4.99 -11.70 17.97
CA ARG A 299 6.34 -11.74 17.39
C ARG A 299 7.20 -10.51 17.73
N ASN A 300 6.60 -9.33 17.80
CA ASN A 300 7.31 -8.11 18.17
C ASN A 300 7.65 -8.13 19.68
N LYS A 301 6.75 -8.63 20.53
CA LYS A 301 7.02 -8.82 21.95
C LYS A 301 8.18 -9.80 22.19
N ALA A 302 8.23 -10.89 21.45
CA ALA A 302 9.37 -11.82 21.50
C ALA A 302 10.69 -11.12 21.11
N ALA A 303 10.69 -10.34 20.01
CA ALA A 303 11.87 -9.57 19.60
C ALA A 303 12.27 -8.49 20.64
N ILE A 304 11.30 -7.84 21.31
CA ILE A 304 11.55 -6.92 22.41
C ILE A 304 12.30 -7.64 23.55
N LEU A 305 11.83 -8.79 23.99
CA LEU A 305 12.48 -9.54 25.08
C LEU A 305 13.95 -9.87 24.74
N ILE A 306 14.20 -10.30 23.50
CA ILE A 306 15.58 -10.57 23.05
C ILE A 306 16.42 -9.29 22.99
N SER A 307 15.80 -8.13 22.68
CA SER A 307 16.52 -6.85 22.62
C SER A 307 17.17 -6.41 23.94
N TYR A 308 16.70 -6.92 25.09
CA TYR A 308 17.35 -6.66 26.37
C TYR A 308 18.73 -7.32 26.52
N MET A 309 18.99 -8.35 25.68
CA MET A 309 20.33 -9.01 25.63
C MET A 309 21.29 -8.26 24.69
N GLY A 310 20.87 -7.15 24.08
CA GLY A 310 21.67 -6.32 23.20
C GLY A 310 21.36 -6.51 21.70
N GLN A 311 21.89 -5.57 20.89
CA GLN A 311 21.64 -5.52 19.44
C GLN A 311 22.14 -6.78 18.72
N ALA A 312 23.33 -7.28 19.07
CA ALA A 312 23.91 -8.47 18.43
C ALA A 312 23.07 -9.74 18.65
N ALA A 313 22.54 -9.92 19.87
CA ALA A 313 21.63 -11.03 20.19
C ALA A 313 20.33 -10.94 19.36
N LEU A 314 19.76 -9.74 19.29
CA LEU A 314 18.56 -9.49 18.50
C LEU A 314 18.79 -9.81 17.01
N ILE A 315 19.86 -9.27 16.40
CA ILE A 315 20.16 -9.49 14.96
C ILE A 315 20.34 -10.99 14.68
N ARG A 316 21.04 -11.72 15.53
CA ARG A 316 21.16 -13.19 15.39
C ARG A 316 19.79 -13.86 15.40
N ALA A 317 18.93 -13.54 16.36
CA ALA A 317 17.63 -14.17 16.53
C ALA A 317 16.64 -13.87 15.38
N ILE A 318 16.64 -12.63 14.84
CA ILE A 318 15.74 -12.27 13.75
C ILE A 318 16.20 -12.76 12.37
N ASN A 319 17.47 -13.18 12.23
CA ASN A 319 18.06 -13.73 11.01
C ASN A 319 18.22 -15.26 11.04
N SER A 320 17.96 -15.91 12.17
CA SER A 320 18.08 -17.37 12.35
C SER A 320 16.86 -18.15 11.81
N LYS A 321 16.36 -17.78 10.61
CA LYS A 321 15.29 -18.53 9.92
C LYS A 321 15.77 -19.03 8.56
#